data_933c6ee55f10afa55fc827cf995ab435
#
_entry.id   933c6ee55f10afa55fc827cf995ab435
#
_cell.length_a   1.000
_cell.length_b   1.000
_cell.length_c   1.000
_cell.angle_alpha   90.00
_cell.angle_beta   90.00
_cell.angle_gamma   90.00
#
_symmetry.space_group_name_H-M   'P 1'
#
loop_
_entity.id
_entity.type
_entity.pdbx_description
1 polymer ?
#
loop_
_entity_poly.entity_id
_entity_poly.type
_entity_poly.pdbx_seq_one_letter_code
_entity_poly.pdbx_strand_id
1 'polypeptide(L)' 'NQTLIVWGDKDTSYNFDQVNTLNKKIKNSRLEIFKDCSHNVHLEEPDKFNNLIKDFIN' A
#
# COMPACT_ATOMS: atom_id res chain seq x y z
N ASN A 1 -1.13 -9.39 -15.09
CA ASN A 1 -1.11 -8.01 -14.60
C ASN A 1 -0.64 -7.98 -13.15
N GLN A 2 0.11 -6.95 -12.80
CA GLN A 2 0.58 -6.75 -11.43
C GLN A 2 -0.42 -5.91 -10.65
N THR A 3 -0.50 -6.19 -9.35
CA THR A 3 -1.36 -5.44 -8.43
C THR A 3 -0.50 -4.79 -7.36
N LEU A 4 -0.72 -3.51 -7.12
CA LEU A 4 -0.05 -2.78 -6.06
C LEU A 4 -1.02 -2.58 -4.90
N ILE A 5 -0.61 -3.03 -3.71
CA ILE A 5 -1.37 -2.86 -2.48
C ILE A 5 -0.64 -1.83 -1.63
N VAL A 6 -1.32 -0.73 -1.34
CA VAL A 6 -0.76 0.36 -0.51
C VAL A 6 -1.55 0.43 0.79
N TRP A 7 -0.86 0.45 1.92
CA TRP A 7 -1.49 0.47 3.24
C TRP A 7 -0.71 1.37 4.19
N GLY A 8 -1.45 2.19 4.93
CA GLY A 8 -0.89 3.00 6.00
C GLY A 8 -0.99 2.24 7.32
N ASP A 9 0.09 2.15 8.08
CA ASP A 9 0.11 1.32 9.29
C ASP A 9 -0.73 1.88 10.43
N LYS A 10 -1.23 3.11 10.31
CA LYS A 10 -2.19 3.69 11.26
C LYS A 10 -3.64 3.57 10.80
N ASP A 11 -3.86 2.85 9.71
CA ASP A 11 -5.21 2.59 9.22
C ASP A 11 -5.92 1.62 10.19
N THR A 12 -7.03 2.06 10.75
CA THR A 12 -7.81 1.26 11.70
C THR A 12 -8.84 0.37 11.02
N SER A 13 -9.06 0.56 9.71
CA SER A 13 -10.02 -0.25 8.95
C SER A 13 -9.50 -1.67 8.69
N TYR A 14 -8.18 -1.81 8.55
CA TYR A 14 -7.52 -3.08 8.31
C TYR A 14 -6.30 -3.19 9.20
N ASN A 15 -5.96 -4.40 9.59
CA ASN A 15 -4.71 -4.64 10.32
C ASN A 15 -3.68 -5.28 9.38
N PHE A 16 -2.44 -5.37 9.86
CA PHE A 16 -1.35 -5.92 9.06
C PHE A 16 -1.64 -7.35 8.58
N ASP A 17 -2.22 -8.18 9.43
CA ASP A 17 -2.50 -9.58 9.09
C ASP A 17 -3.48 -9.68 7.92
N GLN A 18 -4.50 -8.82 7.90
CA GLN A 18 -5.47 -8.78 6.81
C GLN A 18 -4.82 -8.36 5.50
N VAL A 19 -4.00 -7.32 5.54
CA VAL A 19 -3.32 -6.81 4.35
C VAL A 19 -2.30 -7.83 3.83
N ASN A 20 -1.56 -8.45 4.73
CA ASN A 20 -0.58 -9.47 4.38
C ASN A 20 -1.24 -10.70 3.75
N THR A 21 -2.40 -11.10 4.28
CA THR A 21 -3.18 -12.20 3.73
C THR A 21 -3.64 -11.89 2.31
N LEU A 22 -4.10 -10.66 2.09
CA LEU A 22 -4.51 -10.21 0.76
C LEU A 22 -3.34 -10.26 -0.22
N ASN A 23 -2.17 -9.80 0.23
CA ASN A 23 -0.96 -9.83 -0.60
C ASN A 23 -0.59 -11.26 -1.02
N LYS A 24 -0.76 -12.22 -0.12
CA LYS A 24 -0.48 -13.64 -0.41
C LYS A 24 -1.49 -14.24 -1.37
N LYS A 25 -2.74 -13.81 -1.30
CA LYS A 25 -3.83 -14.34 -2.14
C LYS A 25 -3.80 -13.79 -3.56
N ILE A 26 -3.35 -12.57 -3.73
CA ILE A 26 -3.29 -11.95 -5.06
C ILE A 26 -1.96 -12.26 -5.70
N LYS A 27 -2.01 -13.04 -6.76
CA LYS A 27 -0.82 -13.41 -7.52
C LYS A 27 -0.21 -12.16 -8.17
N ASN A 28 1.12 -12.06 -8.11
CA ASN A 28 1.85 -10.94 -8.67
C ASN A 28 1.49 -9.59 -8.01
N SER A 29 1.22 -9.63 -6.71
CA SER A 29 0.96 -8.39 -5.97
C SER A 29 2.23 -7.92 -5.24
N ARG A 30 2.31 -6.59 -5.09
CA ARG A 30 3.37 -5.95 -4.33
C ARG A 30 2.71 -5.16 -3.20
N LEU A 31 3.18 -5.36 -1.98
CA LEU A 31 2.67 -4.68 -0.80
C LEU A 31 3.65 -3.59 -0.38
N GLU A 32 3.17 -2.36 -0.27
CA GLU A 32 3.93 -1.22 0.23
C GLU A 32 3.26 -0.68 1.49
N ILE A 33 4.00 -0.64 2.58
CA ILE A 33 3.51 -0.16 3.87
C ILE A 33 4.05 1.24 4.13
N PHE A 34 3.16 2.21 4.32
CA PHE A 34 3.54 3.59 4.64
C PHE A 34 3.47 3.77 6.15
N LYS A 35 4.61 4.02 6.77
CA LYS A 35 4.70 4.25 8.22
C LYS A 35 4.02 5.54 8.60
N ASP A 36 3.33 5.53 9.75
CA ASP A 36 2.65 6.69 10.31
C ASP A 36 1.60 7.29 9.41
N CYS A 37 1.07 6.52 8.47
CA CYS A 37 0.01 6.95 7.59
C CYS A 37 -1.27 6.19 7.88
N SER A 38 -2.39 6.90 7.75
CA SER A 38 -3.70 6.31 7.91
C SER A 38 -4.22 5.80 6.56
N HIS A 39 -5.52 5.69 6.42
CA HIS A 39 -6.18 5.22 5.20
C HIS A 39 -5.87 6.11 3.98
N ASN A 40 -5.64 7.40 4.19
CA ASN A 40 -5.42 8.36 3.11
C ASN A 40 -3.93 8.63 2.85
N VAL A 41 -3.17 7.59 2.55
CA VAL A 41 -1.72 7.71 2.33
C VAL A 41 -1.37 8.71 1.22
N HIS A 42 -2.21 8.80 0.21
CA HIS A 42 -1.97 9.73 -0.92
C HIS A 42 -2.10 11.20 -0.51
N LEU A 43 -2.81 11.49 0.57
CA LEU A 43 -2.95 12.84 1.10
C LEU A 43 -1.88 13.14 2.16
N GLU A 44 -1.44 12.13 2.90
CA GLU A 44 -0.48 12.29 4.00
C GLU A 44 0.97 12.26 3.50
N GLU A 45 1.24 11.49 2.46
CA GLU A 45 2.57 11.36 1.87
C GLU A 45 2.49 11.44 0.35
N PRO A 46 2.07 12.59 -0.21
CA PRO A 46 1.79 12.68 -1.64
C PRO A 46 3.02 12.44 -2.52
N ASP A 47 4.17 12.96 -2.15
CA ASP A 47 5.38 12.80 -2.96
C ASP A 47 5.85 11.35 -2.97
N LYS A 48 5.83 10.72 -1.80
CA LYS A 48 6.21 9.32 -1.66
C LYS A 48 5.25 8.41 -2.41
N PHE A 49 3.96 8.70 -2.32
CA PHE A 49 2.93 7.93 -3.00
C PHE A 49 3.09 8.07 -4.52
N ASN A 50 3.28 9.28 -5.03
CA ASN A 50 3.43 9.53 -6.46
C ASN A 50 4.69 8.87 -7.02
N ASN A 51 5.79 8.90 -6.28
CA ASN A 51 7.02 8.24 -6.68
C ASN A 51 6.86 6.73 -6.73
N LEU A 52 6.10 6.17 -5.79
CA LEU A 52 5.82 4.74 -5.76
C LEU A 52 5.00 4.32 -6.99
N ILE A 53 3.98 5.08 -7.33
CA ILE A 53 3.14 4.80 -8.51
C ILE A 53 3.97 4.85 -9.78
N LYS A 54 4.80 5.88 -9.92
CA LYS A 54 5.69 6.03 -11.07
C LYS A 54 6.61 4.82 -11.23
N ASP A 55 7.21 4.40 -10.13
CA ASP A 55 8.12 3.26 -10.10
C ASP A 55 7.39 1.97 -10.45
N PHE A 56 6.17 1.83 -9.97
CA PHE A 56 5.36 0.63 -10.20
C PHE A 56 4.95 0.49 -11.67
N ILE A 57 4.60 1.60 -12.32
CA ILE A 57 4.16 1.58 -13.74
C ILE A 57 5.32 1.47 -14.71
N ASN A 58 6.50 1.88 -14.30
CA ASN A 58 7.69 1.76 -15.12
C ASN A 58 8.33 0.39 -14.90
#